data_41c0bf99db2be0439fbc1207f09a2841
#
_entry.id   41c0bf99db2be0439fbc1207f09a2841
#
_cell.length_a   1.000
_cell.length_b   1.000
_cell.length_c   1.000
_cell.angle_alpha   90.00
_cell.angle_beta   90.00
_cell.angle_gamma   90.00
#
_symmetry.space_group_name_H-M   'P 1'
#
loop_
_entity.id
_entity.type
_entity.pdbx_description
1 polymer ?
#
loop_
_entity_poly.entity_id
_entity_poly.type
_entity_poly.pdbx_seq_one_letter_code
_entity_poly.pdbx_strand_id
1 'polypeptide(L)'
;VKIGVEMAIQFARIEFLRRSEGGDSCRKAAYNARTIVKNEHTKIRYNFSRKKDNVYHTVLIPAYVNQKFKNIQTLMNEVERTEKRGNSKLLKDIVIALPDEKELNLEHRIEITHQIVDAMEWVQNCLGVQIDIHKPQIGDKNWHAHILVTTRRFKENGKELGSKAVDLEAKFITVKGQRYIIREVEMIHEIVKEIINAFFAKLGLPYRVDEKSEVPGEHMGRIKIRSLINKVLNENELRKEANLKIIKDADVITDSITDYKSIFTKQDIEKAIKDIPYSAKAERELLVQQVLSSNRILELYHDDGESSKYFTTI
;
A
#
# COMPACT_ATOMS: atom_id res chain seq x y z
N VAL A 1 -11.61 28.55 -21.12
CA VAL A 1 -10.66 28.33 -20.03
C VAL A 1 -10.66 26.83 -19.77
N LYS A 2 -9.60 26.10 -20.16
CA LYS A 2 -9.42 24.71 -19.76
C LYS A 2 -9.02 24.72 -18.28
N ILE A 3 -9.89 24.30 -17.40
CA ILE A 3 -9.59 24.07 -16.00
C ILE A 3 -8.67 22.83 -15.99
N GLY A 4 -7.39 23.04 -15.65
CA GLY A 4 -6.47 21.92 -15.45
C GLY A 4 -6.99 21.10 -14.26
N VAL A 5 -7.20 19.80 -14.49
CA VAL A 5 -7.54 18.88 -13.40
C VAL A 5 -6.26 18.64 -12.61
N GLU A 6 -6.21 19.08 -11.35
CA GLU A 6 -5.12 18.74 -10.46
C GLU A 6 -5.28 17.28 -10.03
N MET A 7 -4.18 16.50 -10.09
CA MET A 7 -4.20 15.08 -9.77
C MET A 7 -3.83 14.85 -8.31
N ALA A 8 -4.69 14.16 -7.57
CA ALA A 8 -4.40 13.65 -6.24
C ALA A 8 -3.64 12.31 -6.32
N ILE A 9 -2.78 12.06 -5.35
CA ILE A 9 -1.99 10.82 -5.31
C ILE A 9 -2.85 9.68 -4.79
N GLN A 10 -2.97 8.61 -5.60
CA GLN A 10 -3.54 7.35 -5.14
C GLN A 10 -2.42 6.43 -4.64
N PHE A 11 -2.58 5.95 -3.41
CA PHE A 11 -1.77 4.87 -2.89
C PHE A 11 -2.60 4.01 -1.95
N ALA A 12 -2.63 2.71 -2.21
CA ALA A 12 -3.16 1.72 -1.30
C ALA A 12 -2.23 0.50 -1.29
N ARG A 13 -1.99 -0.06 -0.13
CA ARG A 13 -1.16 -1.26 0.05
C ARG A 13 -1.85 -2.20 1.01
N ILE A 14 -1.91 -3.49 0.67
CA ILE A 14 -2.29 -4.56 1.58
C ILE A 14 -1.11 -5.50 1.76
N GLU A 15 -0.66 -5.69 2.97
CA GLU A 15 0.34 -6.67 3.36
C GLU A 15 -0.17 -7.53 4.51
N PHE A 16 0.44 -8.70 4.70
CA PHE A 16 0.15 -9.50 5.88
C PHE A 16 1.23 -9.30 6.94
N LEU A 17 0.81 -8.94 8.14
CA LEU A 17 1.67 -9.02 9.32
C LEU A 17 1.87 -10.50 9.66
N ARG A 18 3.09 -11.02 9.49
CA ARG A 18 3.42 -12.43 9.69
C ARG A 18 4.26 -12.64 10.94
N ARG A 19 3.94 -13.66 11.71
CA ARG A 19 4.74 -14.02 12.89
C ARG A 19 6.16 -14.44 12.51
N SER A 20 6.34 -15.19 11.42
CA SER A 20 7.65 -15.61 10.91
C SER A 20 8.59 -14.46 10.55
N GLU A 21 8.05 -13.28 10.32
CA GLU A 21 8.81 -12.05 10.00
C GLU A 21 8.95 -11.14 11.23
N GLY A 22 8.78 -11.71 12.44
CA GLY A 22 8.83 -10.96 13.69
C GLY A 22 7.58 -10.09 13.94
N GLY A 23 6.46 -10.39 13.25
CA GLY A 23 5.19 -9.69 13.44
C GLY A 23 4.61 -9.95 14.85
N ASP A 24 4.04 -8.89 15.43
CA ASP A 24 3.30 -8.90 16.68
C ASP A 24 2.11 -7.94 16.52
N SER A 25 0.88 -8.47 16.69
CA SER A 25 -0.34 -7.69 16.45
C SER A 25 -0.50 -6.58 17.48
N CYS A 26 -0.14 -6.81 18.74
CA CYS A 26 -0.19 -5.81 19.81
C CYS A 26 0.80 -4.67 19.55
N ARG A 27 2.04 -4.98 19.10
CA ARG A 27 3.04 -3.98 18.73
C ARG A 27 2.57 -3.13 17.57
N LYS A 28 2.08 -3.77 16.49
CA LYS A 28 1.64 -3.06 15.29
C LYS A 28 0.44 -2.16 15.59
N ALA A 29 -0.53 -2.65 16.32
CA ALA A 29 -1.71 -1.90 16.72
C ALA A 29 -1.37 -0.72 17.65
N ALA A 30 -0.51 -0.93 18.65
CA ALA A 30 -0.02 0.14 19.51
C ALA A 30 0.73 1.22 18.73
N TYR A 31 1.53 0.80 17.74
CA TYR A 31 2.25 1.73 16.85
C TYR A 31 1.30 2.57 16.01
N ASN A 32 0.29 1.97 15.39
CA ASN A 32 -0.66 2.71 14.57
C ASN A 32 -1.50 3.66 15.44
N ALA A 33 -2.06 3.18 16.55
CA ALA A 33 -2.88 4.00 17.44
C ALA A 33 -2.09 5.01 18.32
N ARG A 34 -0.74 4.98 18.25
CA ARG A 34 0.11 5.83 19.11
C ARG A 34 -0.23 5.71 20.59
N THR A 35 -0.48 4.50 21.04
CA THR A 35 -0.93 4.19 22.40
C THR A 35 -0.06 3.11 23.06
N ILE A 36 -0.54 2.63 24.20
CA ILE A 36 0.09 1.55 24.96
C ILE A 36 -0.76 0.30 24.82
N VAL A 37 -0.14 -0.81 24.40
CA VAL A 37 -0.78 -2.13 24.36
C VAL A 37 0.16 -3.15 24.97
N LYS A 38 -0.39 -4.04 25.80
CA LYS A 38 0.34 -5.16 26.37
C LYS A 38 -0.03 -6.45 25.63
N ASN A 39 0.97 -7.15 25.15
CA ASN A 39 0.79 -8.51 24.65
C ASN A 39 0.77 -9.48 25.85
N GLU A 40 -0.41 -10.08 26.14
CA GLU A 40 -0.57 -10.98 27.26
C GLU A 40 0.13 -12.35 27.07
N HIS A 41 0.45 -12.70 25.83
CA HIS A 41 1.16 -13.93 25.52
C HIS A 41 2.67 -13.78 25.79
N THR A 42 3.29 -12.72 25.27
CA THR A 42 4.73 -12.46 25.44
C THR A 42 5.05 -11.65 26.70
N LYS A 43 4.03 -11.10 27.38
CA LYS A 43 4.12 -10.15 28.53
C LYS A 43 4.78 -8.81 28.18
N ILE A 44 5.10 -8.56 26.93
CA ILE A 44 5.74 -7.32 26.48
C ILE A 44 4.71 -6.19 26.42
N ARG A 45 5.08 -5.05 26.95
CA ARG A 45 4.30 -3.80 26.89
C ARG A 45 4.90 -2.87 25.86
N TYR A 46 4.15 -2.61 24.78
CA TYR A 46 4.52 -1.68 23.72
C TYR A 46 3.97 -0.29 24.03
N ASN A 47 4.82 0.73 24.00
CA ASN A 47 4.45 2.11 24.30
C ASN A 47 4.89 3.05 23.17
N PHE A 48 3.94 3.57 22.42
CA PHE A 48 4.14 4.56 21.36
C PHE A 48 3.42 5.89 21.64
N SER A 49 2.95 6.13 22.86
CA SER A 49 2.15 7.31 23.25
C SER A 49 2.88 8.65 23.16
N ARG A 50 4.22 8.62 22.99
CA ARG A 50 5.01 9.85 22.78
C ARG A 50 4.77 10.48 21.40
N LYS A 51 4.41 9.70 20.39
CA LYS A 51 4.04 10.18 19.04
C LYS A 51 2.65 10.78 19.09
N LYS A 52 2.43 11.93 18.45
CA LYS A 52 1.17 12.69 18.49
C LYS A 52 0.56 12.95 17.12
N ASP A 53 0.95 12.15 16.13
CA ASP A 53 0.51 12.26 14.74
C ASP A 53 -0.78 11.48 14.44
N ASN A 54 -1.24 10.61 15.34
CA ASN A 54 -2.57 9.97 15.22
C ASN A 54 -3.66 10.97 15.63
N VAL A 55 -4.57 11.27 14.71
CA VAL A 55 -5.67 12.24 14.91
C VAL A 55 -7.05 11.58 14.91
N TYR A 56 -7.12 10.32 14.57
CA TYR A 56 -8.35 9.54 14.63
C TYR A 56 -8.04 8.06 14.91
N HIS A 57 -8.78 7.47 15.84
CA HIS A 57 -8.68 6.05 16.19
C HIS A 57 -10.07 5.46 16.42
N THR A 58 -10.34 4.31 15.82
CA THR A 58 -11.54 3.52 16.12
C THR A 58 -11.31 2.04 15.87
N VAL A 59 -12.15 1.22 16.50
CA VAL A 59 -12.23 -0.22 16.23
C VAL A 59 -13.66 -0.58 15.85
N LEU A 60 -13.83 -1.13 14.67
CA LEU A 60 -15.09 -1.59 14.14
C LEU A 60 -15.18 -3.11 14.28
N ILE A 61 -16.33 -3.57 14.76
CA ILE A 61 -16.65 -4.99 14.91
C ILE A 61 -18.11 -5.23 14.49
N PRO A 62 -18.47 -6.45 14.05
CA PRO A 62 -19.87 -6.79 13.78
C PRO A 62 -20.77 -6.54 14.99
N ALA A 63 -22.02 -6.16 14.74
CA ALA A 63 -22.95 -5.76 15.80
C ALA A 63 -23.21 -6.82 16.87
N TYR A 64 -23.16 -8.10 16.50
CA TYR A 64 -23.37 -9.23 17.41
C TYR A 64 -22.15 -9.55 18.29
N VAL A 65 -20.98 -8.97 17.99
CA VAL A 65 -19.73 -9.26 18.70
C VAL A 65 -19.70 -8.49 20.02
N ASN A 66 -19.15 -9.14 21.05
CA ASN A 66 -19.03 -8.54 22.37
C ASN A 66 -18.24 -7.22 22.30
N GLN A 67 -18.81 -6.16 22.84
CA GLN A 67 -18.26 -4.80 22.77
C GLN A 67 -16.86 -4.62 23.39
N LYS A 68 -16.42 -5.58 24.23
CA LYS A 68 -15.05 -5.60 24.76
C LYS A 68 -13.99 -5.60 23.65
N PHE A 69 -14.31 -6.13 22.46
CA PHE A 69 -13.40 -6.17 21.31
C PHE A 69 -13.26 -4.83 20.58
N LYS A 70 -14.02 -3.80 20.94
CA LYS A 70 -13.73 -2.41 20.57
C LYS A 70 -12.49 -1.88 21.27
N ASN A 71 -12.03 -2.53 22.34
CA ASN A 71 -10.76 -2.22 22.95
C ASN A 71 -9.64 -2.90 22.16
N ILE A 72 -8.69 -2.10 21.69
CA ILE A 72 -7.56 -2.53 20.87
C ILE A 72 -6.72 -3.63 21.52
N GLN A 73 -6.44 -3.53 22.84
CA GLN A 73 -5.67 -4.53 23.56
C GLN A 73 -6.41 -5.87 23.59
N THR A 74 -7.71 -5.84 23.83
CA THR A 74 -8.54 -7.05 23.86
C THR A 74 -8.58 -7.73 22.49
N LEU A 75 -8.79 -6.95 21.41
CA LEU A 75 -8.85 -7.48 20.06
C LEU A 75 -7.51 -8.10 19.64
N MET A 76 -6.41 -7.40 19.88
CA MET A 76 -5.09 -7.87 19.44
C MET A 76 -4.60 -9.06 20.26
N ASN A 77 -4.90 -9.13 21.54
CA ASN A 77 -4.59 -10.31 22.34
C ASN A 77 -5.44 -11.53 21.92
N GLU A 78 -6.66 -11.33 21.44
CA GLU A 78 -7.45 -12.41 20.85
C GLU A 78 -6.84 -12.92 19.54
N VAL A 79 -6.29 -12.03 18.69
CA VAL A 79 -5.51 -12.40 17.50
C VAL A 79 -4.29 -13.25 17.90
N GLU A 80 -3.49 -12.78 18.86
CA GLU A 80 -2.30 -13.50 19.36
C GLU A 80 -2.66 -14.88 19.91
N ARG A 81 -3.77 -14.97 20.68
CA ARG A 81 -4.26 -16.21 21.27
C ARG A 81 -4.67 -17.24 20.22
N THR A 82 -5.26 -16.77 19.12
CA THR A 82 -5.87 -17.65 18.10
C THR A 82 -4.84 -18.07 17.05
N GLU A 83 -3.88 -17.21 16.71
CA GLU A 83 -2.84 -17.45 15.71
C GLU A 83 -1.59 -18.09 16.32
N LYS A 84 -1.66 -19.39 16.64
CA LYS A 84 -0.60 -20.11 17.39
C LYS A 84 0.61 -20.53 16.55
N ARG A 85 0.48 -20.65 15.23
CA ARG A 85 1.55 -21.20 14.38
C ARG A 85 2.64 -20.15 14.12
N GLY A 86 3.90 -20.56 14.07
CA GLY A 86 5.04 -19.67 13.79
C GLY A 86 4.98 -18.95 12.44
N ASN A 87 4.27 -19.50 11.46
CA ASN A 87 4.07 -18.91 10.14
C ASN A 87 2.68 -18.23 9.97
N SER A 88 1.97 -17.96 11.06
CA SER A 88 0.64 -17.36 11.00
C SER A 88 0.68 -15.97 10.39
N LYS A 89 -0.29 -15.71 9.50
CA LYS A 89 -0.72 -14.36 9.12
C LYS A 89 -1.59 -13.84 10.27
N LEU A 90 -1.12 -12.82 10.99
CA LEU A 90 -1.79 -12.27 12.16
C LEU A 90 -2.89 -11.30 11.77
N LEU A 91 -2.54 -10.31 10.96
CA LEU A 91 -3.41 -9.23 10.50
C LEU A 91 -3.15 -8.95 9.03
N LYS A 92 -4.13 -8.36 8.34
CA LYS A 92 -3.90 -7.56 7.14
C LYS A 92 -3.50 -6.15 7.60
N ASP A 93 -2.41 -5.64 7.07
CA ASP A 93 -1.89 -4.30 7.31
C ASP A 93 -2.09 -3.48 6.04
N ILE A 94 -3.02 -2.58 6.09
CA ILE A 94 -3.41 -1.75 4.97
C ILE A 94 -2.97 -0.31 5.25
N VAL A 95 -2.38 0.33 4.24
CA VAL A 95 -2.06 1.76 4.26
C VAL A 95 -2.68 2.41 3.04
N ILE A 96 -3.43 3.48 3.26
CA ILE A 96 -4.09 4.25 2.22
C ILE A 96 -3.63 5.69 2.33
N ALA A 97 -3.14 6.28 1.23
CA ALA A 97 -2.93 7.72 1.16
C ALA A 97 -4.29 8.43 1.13
N LEU A 98 -4.45 9.43 1.97
CA LEU A 98 -5.62 10.29 1.97
C LEU A 98 -5.29 11.63 1.30
N PRO A 99 -6.26 12.25 0.62
CA PRO A 99 -6.06 13.53 -0.01
C PRO A 99 -5.58 14.60 0.97
N ASP A 100 -4.62 15.42 0.57
CA ASP A 100 -4.04 16.50 1.39
C ASP A 100 -4.54 17.90 1.02
N GLU A 101 -5.42 17.99 0.04
CA GLU A 101 -6.02 19.20 -0.45
C GLU A 101 -6.60 20.02 0.71
N LYS A 102 -6.38 21.33 0.66
CA LYS A 102 -6.75 22.26 1.73
C LYS A 102 -8.26 22.33 1.99
N GLU A 103 -9.04 22.02 0.97
CA GLU A 103 -10.49 21.99 1.00
C GLU A 103 -11.04 20.81 1.81
N LEU A 104 -10.20 19.81 2.10
CA LEU A 104 -10.58 18.66 2.91
C LEU A 104 -10.16 18.86 4.36
N ASN A 105 -11.12 18.66 5.25
CA ASN A 105 -10.87 18.64 6.70
C ASN A 105 -10.68 17.20 7.22
N LEU A 106 -10.53 17.05 8.53
CA LEU A 106 -10.36 15.74 9.16
C LEU A 106 -11.61 14.87 9.02
N GLU A 107 -12.80 15.45 9.18
CA GLU A 107 -14.08 14.74 9.07
C GLU A 107 -14.25 14.13 7.68
N HIS A 108 -13.87 14.85 6.63
CA HIS A 108 -13.88 14.35 5.27
C HIS A 108 -12.96 13.15 5.11
N ARG A 109 -11.75 13.18 5.68
CA ARG A 109 -10.79 12.06 5.62
C ARG A 109 -11.28 10.86 6.42
N ILE A 110 -11.95 11.08 7.53
CA ILE A 110 -12.61 10.03 8.31
C ILE A 110 -13.72 9.39 7.47
N GLU A 111 -14.60 10.20 6.85
CA GLU A 111 -15.71 9.73 6.01
C GLU A 111 -15.18 8.88 4.84
N ILE A 112 -14.18 9.37 4.09
CA ILE A 112 -13.53 8.62 3.01
C ILE A 112 -13.01 7.26 3.52
N THR A 113 -12.32 7.25 4.66
CA THR A 113 -11.75 6.01 5.21
C THR A 113 -12.83 5.01 5.59
N HIS A 114 -13.91 5.47 6.22
CA HIS A 114 -15.06 4.61 6.55
C HIS A 114 -15.76 4.07 5.31
N GLN A 115 -15.99 4.89 4.29
CA GLN A 115 -16.58 4.43 3.03
C GLN A 115 -15.74 3.35 2.36
N ILE A 116 -14.40 3.46 2.40
CA ILE A 116 -13.49 2.43 1.88
C ILE A 116 -13.63 1.13 2.69
N VAL A 117 -13.64 1.21 4.02
CA VAL A 117 -13.80 0.03 4.89
C VAL A 117 -15.14 -0.66 4.67
N ASP A 118 -16.20 0.11 4.50
CA ASP A 118 -17.55 -0.38 4.23
C ASP A 118 -17.65 -1.05 2.85
N ALA A 119 -17.05 -0.45 1.82
CA ALA A 119 -17.02 -1.00 0.47
C ALA A 119 -16.16 -2.28 0.36
N MET A 120 -15.17 -2.45 1.23
CA MET A 120 -14.39 -3.70 1.34
C MET A 120 -15.16 -4.79 2.11
N GLU A 121 -16.28 -4.47 2.73
CA GLU A 121 -17.17 -5.38 3.45
C GLU A 121 -16.49 -6.21 4.57
N TRP A 122 -15.38 -5.73 5.14
CA TRP A 122 -14.65 -6.52 6.15
C TRP A 122 -15.46 -6.77 7.40
N VAL A 123 -16.16 -5.74 7.93
CA VAL A 123 -16.99 -5.86 9.12
C VAL A 123 -18.22 -6.74 8.84
N GLN A 124 -18.84 -6.58 7.66
CA GLN A 124 -19.97 -7.37 7.19
C GLN A 124 -19.59 -8.86 7.02
N ASN A 125 -18.32 -9.11 6.66
CA ASN A 125 -17.74 -10.45 6.60
C ASN A 125 -17.18 -10.93 7.96
N CYS A 126 -17.69 -10.39 9.06
CA CYS A 126 -17.40 -10.82 10.44
C CYS A 126 -15.95 -10.60 10.89
N LEU A 127 -15.22 -9.63 10.31
CA LEU A 127 -13.87 -9.28 10.71
C LEU A 127 -13.86 -8.08 11.66
N GLY A 128 -12.84 -8.02 12.52
CA GLY A 128 -12.53 -6.84 13.31
C GLY A 128 -11.59 -5.92 12.54
N VAL A 129 -11.84 -4.61 12.59
CA VAL A 129 -11.10 -3.60 11.86
C VAL A 129 -10.68 -2.48 12.80
N GLN A 130 -9.39 -2.21 12.89
CA GLN A 130 -8.84 -1.03 13.56
C GLN A 130 -8.48 0.01 12.51
N ILE A 131 -8.88 1.26 12.71
CA ILE A 131 -8.60 2.40 11.83
C ILE A 131 -7.84 3.44 12.63
N ASP A 132 -6.73 3.92 12.07
CA ASP A 132 -5.92 5.01 12.62
C ASP A 132 -5.57 5.98 11.49
N ILE A 133 -5.88 7.28 11.65
CA ILE A 133 -5.51 8.31 10.69
C ILE A 133 -4.37 9.14 11.25
N HIS A 134 -3.29 9.23 10.49
CA HIS A 134 -2.14 10.02 10.83
C HIS A 134 -2.08 11.30 10.00
N LYS A 135 -1.86 12.41 10.69
CA LYS A 135 -1.58 13.70 10.05
C LYS A 135 -0.10 13.76 9.63
N PRO A 136 0.21 14.48 8.55
CA PRO A 136 1.59 14.72 8.15
C PRO A 136 2.37 15.50 9.21
N GLN A 137 3.68 15.35 9.20
CA GLN A 137 4.57 16.23 9.96
C GLN A 137 4.65 17.61 9.30
N ILE A 138 5.16 18.58 10.03
CA ILE A 138 5.32 19.96 9.52
C ILE A 138 6.20 19.91 8.26
N GLY A 139 5.67 20.43 7.14
CA GLY A 139 6.34 20.43 5.83
C GLY A 139 6.13 19.18 4.97
N ASP A 140 5.43 18.17 5.47
CA ASP A 140 5.01 16.98 4.73
C ASP A 140 3.52 17.07 4.36
N LYS A 141 3.11 16.37 3.30
CA LYS A 141 1.72 16.29 2.80
C LYS A 141 1.13 14.89 2.91
N ASN A 142 1.74 14.02 3.72
CA ASN A 142 1.44 12.61 3.75
C ASN A 142 0.31 12.28 4.75
N TRP A 143 -0.93 12.72 4.48
CA TRP A 143 -2.10 12.20 5.16
C TRP A 143 -2.31 10.73 4.79
N HIS A 144 -2.45 9.85 5.78
CA HIS A 144 -2.66 8.43 5.51
C HIS A 144 -3.46 7.74 6.60
N ALA A 145 -4.23 6.74 6.20
CA ALA A 145 -4.91 5.83 7.10
C ALA A 145 -4.13 4.51 7.20
N HIS A 146 -3.94 4.06 8.42
CA HIS A 146 -3.55 2.68 8.74
C HIS A 146 -4.80 1.90 9.13
N ILE A 147 -5.02 0.78 8.46
CA ILE A 147 -6.15 -0.10 8.75
C ILE A 147 -5.61 -1.49 9.05
N LEU A 148 -5.92 -2.02 10.22
CA LEU A 148 -5.59 -3.40 10.58
C LEU A 148 -6.85 -4.24 10.57
N VAL A 149 -6.85 -5.33 9.81
CA VAL A 149 -8.00 -6.22 9.70
C VAL A 149 -7.62 -7.61 10.21
N THR A 150 -8.47 -8.21 11.04
CA THR A 150 -8.25 -9.58 11.50
C THR A 150 -8.26 -10.55 10.31
N THR A 151 -7.40 -11.57 10.33
CA THR A 151 -7.41 -12.62 9.29
C THR A 151 -8.45 -13.72 9.57
N ARG A 152 -9.11 -13.64 10.72
CA ARG A 152 -10.14 -14.56 11.15
C ARG A 152 -11.44 -13.84 11.42
N ARG A 153 -12.54 -14.51 11.10
CA ARG A 153 -13.89 -14.09 11.42
C ARG A 153 -14.19 -14.29 12.90
N PHE A 154 -14.98 -13.41 13.47
CA PHE A 154 -15.63 -13.72 14.74
C PHE A 154 -16.58 -14.90 14.59
N LYS A 155 -16.63 -15.78 15.59
CA LYS A 155 -17.64 -16.84 15.69
C LYS A 155 -19.02 -16.23 15.95
N GLU A 156 -20.07 -16.97 15.61
CA GLU A 156 -21.47 -16.55 15.80
C GLU A 156 -21.80 -16.16 17.25
N ASN A 157 -21.09 -16.78 18.21
CA ASN A 157 -21.25 -16.44 19.63
C ASN A 157 -20.70 -15.04 20.00
N GLY A 158 -20.00 -14.37 19.08
CA GLY A 158 -19.43 -13.04 19.27
C GLY A 158 -18.35 -12.93 20.35
N LYS A 159 -17.83 -14.04 20.86
CA LYS A 159 -16.92 -14.05 22.03
C LYS A 159 -15.45 -14.33 21.68
N GLU A 160 -15.18 -14.83 20.49
CA GLU A 160 -13.83 -15.23 20.04
C GLU A 160 -13.70 -15.26 18.51
N LEU A 161 -12.46 -15.25 18.04
CA LEU A 161 -12.14 -15.45 16.63
C LEU A 161 -12.18 -16.93 16.25
N GLY A 162 -12.64 -17.23 15.01
CA GLY A 162 -12.85 -18.57 14.47
C GLY A 162 -12.06 -18.86 13.20
N SER A 163 -12.77 -19.17 12.11
CA SER A 163 -12.18 -19.57 10.82
C SER A 163 -11.44 -18.43 10.14
N LYS A 164 -10.43 -18.78 9.33
CA LYS A 164 -9.73 -17.79 8.47
C LYS A 164 -10.62 -17.36 7.31
N ALA A 165 -10.55 -16.08 6.97
CA ALA A 165 -11.29 -15.47 5.86
C ALA A 165 -10.47 -15.48 4.56
N VAL A 166 -9.92 -16.63 4.16
CA VAL A 166 -9.09 -16.77 2.95
C VAL A 166 -9.87 -16.54 1.66
N ASP A 167 -11.16 -16.70 1.68
CA ASP A 167 -12.08 -16.44 0.58
C ASP A 167 -12.15 -14.94 0.20
N LEU A 168 -11.76 -14.06 1.12
CA LEU A 168 -11.69 -12.62 0.86
C LEU A 168 -10.36 -12.19 0.21
N GLU A 169 -9.32 -13.04 0.20
CA GLU A 169 -8.02 -12.70 -0.39
C GLU A 169 -8.08 -12.58 -1.93
N ALA A 170 -9.02 -13.31 -2.56
CA ALA A 170 -9.27 -13.23 -3.99
C ALA A 170 -10.71 -13.62 -4.35
N LYS A 171 -11.32 -12.91 -5.30
CA LYS A 171 -12.61 -13.25 -5.91
C LYS A 171 -12.38 -13.85 -7.29
N PHE A 172 -13.20 -14.86 -7.65
CA PHE A 172 -13.21 -15.44 -8.98
C PHE A 172 -14.44 -14.92 -9.72
N ILE A 173 -14.23 -14.34 -10.90
CA ILE A 173 -15.29 -13.90 -11.79
C ILE A 173 -15.19 -14.62 -13.13
N THR A 174 -16.33 -14.85 -13.78
CA THR A 174 -16.37 -15.43 -15.13
C THR A 174 -16.94 -14.38 -16.09
N VAL A 175 -16.14 -13.99 -17.07
CA VAL A 175 -16.55 -13.05 -18.12
C VAL A 175 -16.40 -13.75 -19.47
N LYS A 176 -17.49 -13.81 -20.23
CA LYS A 176 -17.53 -14.48 -21.55
C LYS A 176 -16.96 -15.93 -21.54
N GLY A 177 -17.25 -16.68 -20.46
CA GLY A 177 -16.76 -18.05 -20.29
C GLY A 177 -15.31 -18.18 -19.80
N GLN A 178 -14.58 -17.12 -19.67
CA GLN A 178 -13.22 -17.08 -19.11
C GLN A 178 -13.26 -16.74 -17.62
N ARG A 179 -12.49 -17.52 -16.80
CA ARG A 179 -12.37 -17.30 -15.36
C ARG A 179 -11.21 -16.35 -15.06
N TYR A 180 -11.50 -15.29 -14.33
CA TYR A 180 -10.53 -14.30 -13.86
C TYR A 180 -10.43 -14.33 -12.34
N ILE A 181 -9.26 -13.99 -11.83
CA ILE A 181 -8.99 -13.82 -10.40
C ILE A 181 -8.77 -12.33 -10.16
N ILE A 182 -9.58 -11.76 -9.27
CA ILE A 182 -9.39 -10.39 -8.78
C ILE A 182 -8.90 -10.51 -7.34
N ARG A 183 -7.71 -10.06 -7.08
CA ARG A 183 -7.11 -10.06 -5.73
C ARG A 183 -7.65 -8.89 -4.90
N GLU A 184 -7.67 -9.05 -3.60
CA GLU A 184 -8.13 -8.01 -2.67
C GLU A 184 -7.35 -6.68 -2.83
N VAL A 185 -6.05 -6.75 -3.15
CA VAL A 185 -5.22 -5.57 -3.44
C VAL A 185 -5.68 -4.82 -4.69
N GLU A 186 -6.14 -5.52 -5.72
CA GLU A 186 -6.67 -4.92 -6.94
C GLU A 186 -8.03 -4.25 -6.65
N MET A 187 -8.88 -4.90 -5.86
CA MET A 187 -10.17 -4.35 -5.45
C MET A 187 -10.02 -3.06 -4.65
N ILE A 188 -9.11 -3.01 -3.68
CA ILE A 188 -8.94 -1.81 -2.85
C ILE A 188 -8.42 -0.62 -3.66
N HIS A 189 -7.58 -0.84 -4.65
CA HIS A 189 -7.11 0.23 -5.54
C HIS A 189 -8.27 0.89 -6.27
N GLU A 190 -9.16 0.10 -6.87
CA GLU A 190 -10.33 0.63 -7.57
C GLU A 190 -11.31 1.32 -6.61
N ILE A 191 -11.60 0.71 -5.45
CA ILE A 191 -12.49 1.27 -4.45
C ILE A 191 -11.97 2.62 -3.92
N VAL A 192 -10.68 2.71 -3.60
CA VAL A 192 -10.06 3.96 -3.12
C VAL A 192 -10.20 5.07 -4.17
N LYS A 193 -9.92 4.75 -5.44
CA LYS A 193 -10.06 5.68 -6.56
C LYS A 193 -11.49 6.17 -6.71
N GLU A 194 -12.45 5.25 -6.78
CA GLU A 194 -13.85 5.57 -6.97
C GLU A 194 -14.41 6.44 -5.84
N ILE A 195 -14.12 6.07 -4.58
CA ILE A 195 -14.61 6.79 -3.40
C ILE A 195 -14.02 8.19 -3.33
N ILE A 196 -12.71 8.35 -3.52
CA ILE A 196 -12.06 9.66 -3.46
C ILE A 196 -12.60 10.56 -4.60
N ASN A 197 -12.72 10.03 -5.83
CA ASN A 197 -13.25 10.78 -6.96
C ASN A 197 -14.73 11.17 -6.78
N ALA A 198 -15.54 10.27 -6.25
CA ALA A 198 -16.94 10.57 -5.91
C ALA A 198 -17.03 11.64 -4.82
N PHE A 199 -16.12 11.60 -3.84
CA PHE A 199 -16.05 12.57 -2.78
C PHE A 199 -15.66 13.97 -3.28
N PHE A 200 -14.66 14.08 -4.14
CA PHE A 200 -14.30 15.33 -4.80
C PHE A 200 -15.47 15.88 -5.63
N ALA A 201 -16.15 15.00 -6.39
CA ALA A 201 -17.33 15.42 -7.16
C ALA A 201 -18.47 15.92 -6.26
N LYS A 202 -18.74 15.26 -5.13
CA LYS A 202 -19.73 15.67 -4.12
C LYS A 202 -19.47 17.08 -3.58
N LEU A 203 -18.19 17.43 -3.40
CA LEU A 203 -17.77 18.74 -2.91
C LEU A 203 -17.58 19.79 -4.02
N GLY A 204 -17.80 19.43 -5.29
CA GLY A 204 -17.57 20.32 -6.43
C GLY A 204 -16.10 20.68 -6.66
N LEU A 205 -15.17 19.85 -6.16
CA LEU A 205 -13.74 20.10 -6.31
C LEU A 205 -13.20 19.59 -7.66
N PRO A 206 -12.25 20.31 -8.29
CA PRO A 206 -11.72 19.97 -9.61
C PRO A 206 -10.71 18.81 -9.60
N TYR A 207 -10.40 18.27 -8.41
CA TYR A 207 -9.41 17.22 -8.24
C TYR A 207 -9.90 15.87 -8.72
N ARG A 208 -8.97 15.03 -9.18
CA ARG A 208 -9.22 13.63 -9.53
C ARG A 208 -8.01 12.78 -9.15
N VAL A 209 -8.30 11.58 -8.69
CA VAL A 209 -7.34 10.50 -8.58
C VAL A 209 -7.32 9.78 -9.92
N ASP A 210 -6.17 9.76 -10.59
CA ASP A 210 -6.06 9.11 -11.90
C ASP A 210 -6.07 7.59 -11.79
N GLU A 211 -6.53 6.92 -12.86
CA GLU A 211 -6.70 5.46 -12.93
C GLU A 211 -5.41 4.66 -12.80
N LYS A 212 -4.29 5.34 -12.95
CA LYS A 212 -2.97 4.73 -12.84
C LYS A 212 -2.01 5.77 -12.29
N SER A 213 -1.79 5.75 -10.96
CA SER A 213 -0.48 6.19 -10.48
C SER A 213 0.53 5.20 -11.02
N GLU A 214 1.22 5.59 -12.01
CA GLU A 214 1.88 4.72 -12.99
C GLU A 214 3.19 4.13 -12.51
N VAL A 215 3.45 4.13 -11.21
CA VAL A 215 4.48 3.30 -10.58
C VAL A 215 3.90 2.73 -9.29
N PRO A 216 3.35 1.50 -9.30
CA PRO A 216 3.12 0.77 -8.07
C PRO A 216 4.49 0.45 -7.51
N GLY A 217 4.97 1.33 -6.60
CA GLY A 217 6.22 1.09 -5.94
C GLY A 217 6.09 -0.01 -4.91
N GLU A 218 6.70 -1.15 -5.10
CA GLU A 218 7.48 -1.71 -3.98
C GLU A 218 8.42 -0.60 -3.53
N HIS A 219 8.47 -0.35 -2.21
CA HIS A 219 9.30 0.66 -1.58
C HIS A 219 10.62 0.94 -2.31
N MET A 220 10.55 1.68 -3.37
CA MET A 220 11.73 2.33 -3.92
C MET A 220 12.00 3.55 -3.05
N GLY A 221 13.22 3.63 -2.55
CA GLY A 221 13.69 4.60 -1.56
C GLY A 221 13.05 5.98 -1.69
N ARG A 222 12.51 6.45 -0.63
CA ARG A 222 11.48 7.47 -0.43
C ARG A 222 11.66 8.84 -1.08
N ILE A 223 12.72 9.18 -1.78
CA ILE A 223 13.04 10.61 -1.92
C ILE A 223 13.23 11.11 -3.36
N LYS A 224 13.92 10.40 -4.25
CA LYS A 224 14.32 11.00 -5.54
C LYS A 224 13.30 10.83 -6.67
N ILE A 225 12.70 9.69 -6.84
CA ILE A 225 11.72 9.46 -7.91
C ILE A 225 10.41 10.19 -7.61
N ARG A 226 9.96 10.22 -6.36
CA ARG A 226 8.77 10.99 -5.96
C ARG A 226 8.95 12.50 -6.18
N SER A 227 10.11 13.06 -5.90
CA SER A 227 10.38 14.48 -6.18
C SER A 227 10.48 14.78 -7.68
N LEU A 228 11.04 13.85 -8.47
CA LEU A 228 11.11 13.97 -9.93
C LEU A 228 9.70 13.80 -10.54
N ILE A 229 8.95 12.80 -10.14
CA ILE A 229 7.57 12.55 -10.57
C ILE A 229 6.65 13.69 -10.14
N ASN A 230 6.69 14.15 -8.89
CA ASN A 230 5.89 15.29 -8.44
C ASN A 230 6.26 16.60 -9.15
N LYS A 231 7.54 16.79 -9.50
CA LYS A 231 7.99 17.94 -10.28
C LYS A 231 7.53 17.89 -11.72
N VAL A 232 7.30 16.69 -12.23
CA VAL A 232 6.96 16.38 -13.63
C VAL A 232 5.45 16.24 -13.83
N LEU A 233 4.67 15.78 -12.81
CA LEU A 233 3.21 15.63 -12.89
C LEU A 233 2.44 16.95 -12.78
N ASN A 234 3.06 18.04 -12.35
CA ASN A 234 2.39 19.31 -12.08
C ASN A 234 2.17 20.21 -13.29
N GLU A 235 2.45 19.77 -14.52
CA GLU A 235 2.32 20.65 -15.68
C GLU A 235 1.89 19.88 -16.96
N ASN A 236 0.62 20.06 -17.38
CA ASN A 236 -0.02 19.83 -18.70
C ASN A 236 0.30 18.57 -19.56
N GLU A 237 -0.69 18.12 -20.36
CA GLU A 237 -0.67 16.94 -21.26
C GLU A 237 0.57 16.82 -22.18
N LEU A 238 1.18 17.93 -22.60
CA LEU A 238 2.46 17.94 -23.33
C LEU A 238 3.62 17.35 -22.51
N ARG A 239 3.52 17.38 -21.19
CA ARG A 239 4.50 16.76 -20.28
C ARG A 239 4.22 15.28 -20.05
N LYS A 240 3.01 14.79 -20.29
CA LYS A 240 2.67 13.37 -20.20
C LYS A 240 3.50 12.54 -21.17
N GLU A 241 3.67 13.00 -22.41
CA GLU A 241 4.56 12.37 -23.39
C GLU A 241 6.04 12.52 -23.05
N ALA A 242 6.44 13.69 -22.57
CA ALA A 242 7.81 13.93 -22.10
C ALA A 242 8.12 13.09 -20.86
N ASN A 243 7.17 12.93 -19.95
CA ASN A 243 7.28 12.11 -18.75
C ASN A 243 7.39 10.62 -19.07
N LEU A 244 6.59 10.12 -20.00
CA LEU A 244 6.71 8.76 -20.53
C LEU A 244 8.08 8.52 -21.18
N LYS A 245 8.62 9.54 -21.83
CA LYS A 245 9.96 9.50 -22.42
C LYS A 245 11.07 9.44 -21.37
N ILE A 246 10.91 10.18 -20.26
CA ILE A 246 11.84 10.19 -19.13
C ILE A 246 11.76 8.85 -18.36
N ILE A 247 10.56 8.35 -18.09
CA ILE A 247 10.37 7.06 -17.38
C ILE A 247 10.90 5.89 -18.22
N LYS A 248 10.90 6.01 -19.55
CA LYS A 248 11.48 5.04 -20.49
C LYS A 248 12.96 5.27 -20.79
N ASP A 249 13.59 6.25 -20.15
CA ASP A 249 15.00 6.51 -20.27
C ASP A 249 15.82 5.46 -19.51
N ALA A 250 16.81 4.87 -20.19
CA ALA A 250 17.64 3.81 -19.62
C ALA A 250 18.42 4.27 -18.38
N ASP A 251 18.86 5.52 -18.34
CA ASP A 251 19.58 6.08 -17.20
C ASP A 251 18.67 6.29 -16.00
N VAL A 252 17.43 6.75 -16.21
CA VAL A 252 16.43 6.89 -15.15
C VAL A 252 16.07 5.52 -14.56
N ILE A 253 15.91 4.50 -15.40
CA ILE A 253 15.65 3.12 -14.95
C ILE A 253 16.85 2.62 -14.15
N THR A 254 18.07 2.86 -14.62
CA THR A 254 19.30 2.46 -13.91
C THR A 254 19.39 3.14 -12.55
N ASP A 255 19.20 4.45 -12.46
CA ASP A 255 19.22 5.20 -11.20
C ASP A 255 18.17 4.67 -10.23
N SER A 256 16.98 4.29 -10.73
CA SER A 256 15.91 3.71 -9.90
C SER A 256 16.31 2.39 -9.26
N ILE A 257 17.11 1.58 -9.94
CA ILE A 257 17.60 0.29 -9.42
C ILE A 257 18.75 0.52 -8.43
N THR A 258 19.68 1.41 -8.76
CA THR A 258 20.91 1.63 -7.98
C THR A 258 20.67 2.44 -6.70
N ASP A 259 19.56 3.14 -6.58
CA ASP A 259 19.13 3.80 -5.34
C ASP A 259 18.97 2.80 -4.15
N TYR A 260 18.79 1.51 -4.45
CA TYR A 260 18.62 0.47 -3.40
C TYR A 260 19.48 -0.79 -3.61
N LYS A 261 20.11 -0.98 -4.76
CA LYS A 261 21.00 -2.12 -5.05
C LYS A 261 22.28 -1.66 -5.73
N SER A 262 23.41 -1.83 -5.07
CA SER A 262 24.72 -1.58 -5.68
C SER A 262 25.10 -2.63 -6.74
N ILE A 263 24.54 -3.83 -6.63
CA ILE A 263 24.71 -4.95 -7.56
C ILE A 263 23.32 -5.47 -7.91
N PHE A 264 23.01 -5.63 -9.19
CA PHE A 264 21.70 -6.02 -9.67
C PHE A 264 21.80 -7.03 -10.82
N THR A 265 20.69 -7.68 -11.15
CA THR A 265 20.58 -8.70 -12.20
C THR A 265 19.68 -8.19 -13.34
N LYS A 266 19.68 -8.90 -14.48
CA LYS A 266 18.72 -8.67 -15.56
C LYS A 266 17.27 -8.75 -15.06
N GLN A 267 16.97 -9.64 -14.11
CA GLN A 267 15.63 -9.75 -13.52
C GLN A 267 15.22 -8.50 -12.73
N ASP A 268 16.18 -7.82 -12.08
CA ASP A 268 15.89 -6.55 -11.40
C ASP A 268 15.52 -5.46 -12.41
N ILE A 269 16.21 -5.42 -13.56
CA ILE A 269 15.88 -4.52 -14.67
C ILE A 269 14.49 -4.84 -15.24
N GLU A 270 14.21 -6.13 -15.52
CA GLU A 270 12.91 -6.57 -16.02
C GLU A 270 11.77 -6.22 -15.06
N LYS A 271 12.02 -6.32 -13.76
CA LYS A 271 11.07 -5.95 -12.72
C LYS A 271 10.81 -4.44 -12.71
N ALA A 272 11.86 -3.63 -12.76
CA ALA A 272 11.72 -2.17 -12.81
C ALA A 272 10.95 -1.70 -14.07
N ILE A 273 11.17 -2.35 -15.21
CA ILE A 273 10.52 -2.03 -16.48
C ILE A 273 9.08 -2.58 -16.54
N LYS A 274 8.78 -3.70 -15.86
CA LYS A 274 7.46 -4.32 -15.87
C LYS A 274 6.36 -3.34 -15.46
N ASP A 275 6.68 -2.46 -14.55
CA ASP A 275 5.75 -1.51 -13.95
C ASP A 275 5.66 -0.19 -14.76
N ILE A 276 6.40 -0.06 -15.88
CA ILE A 276 6.26 1.07 -16.80
C ILE A 276 4.95 0.93 -17.59
N PRO A 277 4.04 1.91 -17.47
CA PRO A 277 2.74 1.85 -18.11
C PRO A 277 2.83 1.95 -19.64
N TYR A 278 1.77 1.44 -20.30
CA TYR A 278 1.57 1.50 -21.77
C TYR A 278 2.70 0.91 -22.62
N SER A 279 3.59 0.10 -22.03
CA SER A 279 4.65 -0.55 -22.83
C SER A 279 4.22 -1.93 -23.31
N ALA A 280 4.25 -2.16 -24.62
CA ALA A 280 4.10 -3.48 -25.20
C ALA A 280 5.27 -4.40 -24.80
N LYS A 281 5.06 -5.74 -24.83
CA LYS A 281 6.12 -6.71 -24.48
C LYS A 281 7.42 -6.47 -25.25
N ALA A 282 7.34 -6.24 -26.57
CA ALA A 282 8.50 -5.95 -27.42
C ALA A 282 9.22 -4.65 -27.01
N GLU A 283 8.48 -3.64 -26.58
CA GLU A 283 9.06 -2.38 -26.10
C GLU A 283 9.81 -2.56 -24.77
N ARG A 284 9.26 -3.38 -23.86
CA ARG A 284 9.97 -3.72 -22.61
C ARG A 284 11.26 -4.49 -22.84
N GLU A 285 11.26 -5.43 -23.78
CA GLU A 285 12.45 -6.18 -24.17
C GLU A 285 13.52 -5.23 -24.75
N LEU A 286 13.12 -4.24 -25.56
CA LEU A 286 13.99 -3.22 -26.09
C LEU A 286 14.59 -2.34 -24.96
N LEU A 287 13.77 -1.92 -24.00
CA LEU A 287 14.23 -1.13 -22.85
C LEU A 287 15.24 -1.90 -21.99
N VAL A 288 15.02 -3.19 -21.77
CA VAL A 288 15.99 -4.05 -21.08
C VAL A 288 17.33 -4.05 -21.82
N GLN A 289 17.30 -4.18 -23.13
CA GLN A 289 18.54 -4.14 -23.93
C GLN A 289 19.21 -2.77 -23.88
N GLN A 290 18.46 -1.67 -23.94
CA GLN A 290 18.98 -0.31 -23.82
C GLN A 290 19.65 -0.09 -22.46
N VAL A 291 19.04 -0.52 -21.37
CA VAL A 291 19.64 -0.44 -20.03
C VAL A 291 20.94 -1.25 -19.98
N LEU A 292 20.92 -2.49 -20.44
CA LEU A 292 22.13 -3.36 -20.42
C LEU A 292 23.25 -2.86 -21.33
N SER A 293 22.92 -2.10 -22.39
CA SER A 293 23.90 -1.51 -23.31
C SER A 293 24.35 -0.09 -22.92
N SER A 294 23.82 0.46 -21.83
CA SER A 294 24.23 1.76 -21.33
C SER A 294 25.69 1.75 -20.91
N ASN A 295 26.43 2.83 -21.26
CA ASN A 295 27.82 3.01 -20.88
C ASN A 295 28.03 3.20 -19.37
N ARG A 296 26.96 3.36 -18.62
CA ARG A 296 26.95 3.47 -17.14
C ARG A 296 26.91 2.11 -16.45
N ILE A 297 26.64 1.03 -17.19
CA ILE A 297 26.51 -0.32 -16.62
C ILE A 297 27.76 -1.14 -16.91
N LEU A 298 28.28 -1.73 -15.87
CA LEU A 298 29.38 -2.68 -15.94
C LEU A 298 28.85 -4.08 -15.59
N GLU A 299 29.12 -5.04 -16.46
CA GLU A 299 28.93 -6.45 -16.16
C GLU A 299 30.07 -6.94 -15.26
N LEU A 300 29.73 -7.68 -14.22
CA LEU A 300 30.70 -8.26 -13.30
C LEU A 300 31.06 -9.67 -13.78
N TYR A 301 32.32 -10.00 -13.70
CA TYR A 301 32.87 -11.30 -14.10
C TYR A 301 33.46 -12.03 -12.90
N HIS A 302 33.45 -13.37 -12.96
CA HIS A 302 34.19 -14.22 -12.04
C HIS A 302 35.69 -14.13 -12.32
N ASP A 303 36.52 -14.60 -11.38
CA ASP A 303 38.00 -14.59 -11.51
C ASP A 303 38.50 -15.40 -12.71
N ASP A 304 37.70 -16.36 -13.19
CA ASP A 304 37.97 -17.16 -14.40
C ASP A 304 37.56 -16.47 -15.71
N GLY A 305 37.01 -15.26 -15.63
CA GLY A 305 36.55 -14.45 -16.78
C GLY A 305 35.15 -14.81 -17.28
N GLU A 306 34.43 -15.71 -16.63
CA GLU A 306 33.02 -15.97 -16.96
C GLU A 306 32.09 -14.88 -16.43
N SER A 307 31.01 -14.54 -17.20
CA SER A 307 30.01 -13.61 -16.77
C SER A 307 29.32 -14.07 -15.49
N SER A 308 29.31 -13.23 -14.47
CA SER A 308 28.59 -13.50 -13.21
C SER A 308 27.08 -13.31 -13.35
N LYS A 309 26.60 -12.75 -14.47
CA LYS A 309 25.20 -12.29 -14.70
C LYS A 309 24.72 -11.20 -13.71
N TYR A 310 25.68 -10.59 -13.02
CA TYR A 310 25.47 -9.42 -12.17
C TYR A 310 26.00 -8.16 -12.83
N PHE A 311 25.41 -7.05 -12.51
CA PHE A 311 25.72 -5.73 -13.05
C PHE A 311 25.89 -4.73 -11.92
N THR A 312 26.69 -3.69 -12.17
CA THR A 312 26.83 -2.51 -11.29
C THR A 312 26.90 -1.26 -12.14
N THR A 313 26.89 -0.08 -11.52
CA THR A 313 27.12 1.20 -12.22
C THR A 313 28.50 1.73 -11.93
N ILE A 314 29.01 2.54 -12.89
CA ILE A 314 30.27 3.29 -12.74
C ILE A 314 30.08 4.41 -11.71
#